data_8e6da7948406f9e38fa0f2b76e5b8ad8
#
_entry.id   8e6da7948406f9e38fa0f2b76e5b8ad8
#
_cell.length_a   1.000
_cell.length_b   1.000
_cell.length_c   1.000
_cell.angle_alpha   90.00
_cell.angle_beta   90.00
_cell.angle_gamma   90.00
#
_symmetry.space_group_name_H-M   'P 1'
#
loop_
_entity.id
_entity.type
_entity.pdbx_description
1 polymer ?
#
loop_
_entity_poly.entity_id
_entity_poly.type
_entity_poly.pdbx_seq_one_letter_code
_entity_poly.pdbx_strand_id
1 'polypeptide(L)'
;IRDSECLVGSEMCIRDRVYCCRVRFKKESYWIIYLQSFSYKAFAEWRFSMLTQFSRTELLLGKETMEKLKQSRVAVFGVGGVGGYVCEALVRSGVGAFDLIDDDKVCLTNLNRQIIATRNTVGQYKVDVMRDRILSINPDAQVRTHKCFFLPENADEFPFEEYDYIVDAVDTVTAKITLIMKAEEKHVPVISSMGAGNKLDASAFRVADIYKTKVCPLARVMRRELKKRGIKKLKVVYSEEKPTRPMEDMAISCRNHCICPPGAQHKLSLIHISE
;
A
#
# COMPACT_ATOMS: atom_id res chain seq x y z
N ILE A 1 3.06 9.07 -44.65
CA ILE A 1 2.46 9.37 -43.35
C ILE A 1 3.50 9.07 -42.31
N ARG A 2 4.48 9.92 -42.20
CA ARG A 2 5.43 10.03 -41.09
C ARG A 2 5.70 11.51 -40.96
N ASP A 3 5.81 11.98 -39.76
CA ASP A 3 6.19 13.31 -39.30
C ASP A 3 5.04 14.12 -38.66
N SER A 4 4.59 13.63 -37.53
CA SER A 4 4.11 14.51 -36.47
C SER A 4 5.05 14.35 -35.27
N GLU A 5 6.27 14.83 -35.42
CA GLU A 5 7.11 15.12 -34.26
C GLU A 5 6.55 16.34 -33.55
N CYS A 6 5.68 16.11 -32.62
CA CYS A 6 5.35 17.10 -31.60
C CYS A 6 6.55 17.12 -30.65
N LEU A 7 7.58 17.86 -31.00
CA LEU A 7 8.62 18.26 -30.08
C LEU A 7 7.97 19.20 -29.07
N VAL A 8 7.49 18.64 -27.96
CA VAL A 8 7.36 19.38 -26.72
C VAL A 8 8.79 19.62 -26.25
N GLY A 9 9.42 20.60 -26.89
CA GLY A 9 10.77 21.02 -26.58
C GLY A 9 10.81 21.68 -25.23
N SER A 10 11.88 21.43 -24.52
CA SER A 10 12.29 21.89 -23.21
C SER A 10 12.54 23.41 -23.11
N GLU A 11 11.77 24.24 -23.80
CA GLU A 11 11.87 25.70 -23.71
C GLU A 11 10.52 26.31 -23.31
N MET A 12 10.17 26.06 -22.07
CA MET A 12 9.11 26.83 -21.41
C MET A 12 9.79 27.96 -20.61
N CYS A 13 9.86 29.12 -21.21
CA CYS A 13 10.37 30.30 -20.53
C CYS A 13 9.27 30.90 -19.66
N ILE A 14 9.36 30.75 -18.35
CA ILE A 14 8.50 31.44 -17.40
C ILE A 14 9.16 32.75 -17.02
N ARG A 15 8.72 33.85 -17.58
CA ARG A 15 9.06 35.18 -17.12
C ARG A 15 7.77 35.99 -17.00
N ASP A 16 7.47 36.38 -15.78
CA ASP A 16 6.43 37.36 -15.41
C ASP A 16 5.06 37.23 -16.13
N ARG A 17 4.32 36.12 -15.81
CA ARG A 17 2.91 35.93 -16.24
C ARG A 17 2.64 35.79 -17.73
N VAL A 18 3.64 35.53 -18.55
CA VAL A 18 3.50 35.27 -19.99
C VAL A 18 3.98 33.87 -20.29
N TYR A 19 3.10 33.04 -20.84
CA TYR A 19 3.45 31.72 -21.31
C TYR A 19 3.69 31.78 -22.82
N CYS A 20 4.91 31.48 -23.26
CA CYS A 20 5.26 31.36 -24.66
C CYS A 20 5.44 29.87 -25.01
N CYS A 21 4.63 29.36 -25.90
CA CYS A 21 4.79 28.02 -26.44
C CYS A 21 5.10 28.09 -27.94
N ARG A 22 6.19 27.45 -28.37
CA ARG A 22 6.53 27.36 -29.80
C ARG A 22 5.86 26.12 -30.38
N VAL A 23 4.92 26.33 -31.27
CA VAL A 23 4.24 25.25 -31.98
C VAL A 23 4.75 25.23 -33.43
N ARG A 24 5.28 24.08 -33.89
CA ARG A 24 5.71 23.88 -35.28
C ARG A 24 4.61 23.12 -36.02
N PHE A 25 4.04 23.78 -37.03
CA PHE A 25 3.09 23.15 -37.93
C PHE A 25 3.59 23.27 -39.36
N LYS A 26 3.76 22.16 -40.09
CA LYS A 26 4.11 22.08 -41.52
C LYS A 26 5.22 23.06 -41.97
N LYS A 27 6.43 22.95 -41.42
CA LYS A 27 7.61 23.78 -41.73
C LYS A 27 7.61 25.24 -41.29
N GLU A 28 6.53 25.75 -40.71
CA GLU A 28 6.49 27.08 -40.12
C GLU A 28 6.41 27.02 -38.59
N SER A 29 7.11 27.93 -37.92
CA SER A 29 7.15 28.02 -36.46
C SER A 29 6.35 29.24 -36.04
N TYR A 30 5.35 29.02 -35.24
CA TYR A 30 4.51 30.09 -34.65
C TYR A 30 4.79 30.22 -33.17
N TRP A 31 4.91 31.47 -32.71
CA TRP A 31 4.94 31.78 -31.28
C TRP A 31 3.53 32.13 -30.84
N ILE A 32 2.98 31.35 -29.94
CA ILE A 32 1.67 31.67 -29.38
C ILE A 32 1.95 32.31 -28.02
N ILE A 33 1.67 33.60 -27.93
CA ILE A 33 1.76 34.40 -26.70
C ILE A 33 0.38 34.41 -26.07
N TYR A 34 0.24 33.76 -24.94
CA TYR A 34 -1.00 33.80 -24.18
C TYR A 34 -0.94 35.00 -23.22
N LEU A 35 -1.68 36.05 -23.52
CA LEU A 35 -1.94 37.15 -22.61
C LEU A 35 -3.09 36.76 -21.64
N GLN A 36 -3.05 37.31 -20.45
CA GLN A 36 -3.82 36.99 -19.23
C GLN A 36 -5.36 37.03 -19.30
N SER A 37 -5.97 37.02 -20.49
CA SER A 37 -7.44 37.10 -20.68
C SER A 37 -8.14 35.74 -20.85
N PHE A 38 -7.44 34.60 -20.69
CA PHE A 38 -8.12 33.33 -20.72
C PHE A 38 -8.90 33.10 -19.42
N SER A 39 -10.20 32.89 -19.55
CA SER A 39 -11.09 32.64 -18.42
C SER A 39 -10.58 31.41 -17.62
N TYR A 40 -10.68 31.48 -16.30
CA TYR A 40 -10.35 30.41 -15.36
C TYR A 40 -10.95 29.05 -15.77
N LYS A 41 -12.04 29.03 -16.52
CA LYS A 41 -12.67 27.83 -17.10
C LYS A 41 -11.79 27.15 -18.17
N ALA A 42 -11.24 27.92 -19.10
CA ALA A 42 -10.40 27.35 -20.16
C ALA A 42 -9.07 26.82 -19.63
N PHE A 43 -8.51 27.43 -18.57
CA PHE A 43 -7.33 26.94 -17.89
C PHE A 43 -7.62 25.67 -17.08
N ALA A 44 -8.80 25.56 -16.49
CA ALA A 44 -9.25 24.33 -15.83
C ALA A 44 -9.45 23.19 -16.83
N GLU A 45 -10.05 23.45 -17.99
CA GLU A 45 -10.24 22.45 -19.06
C GLU A 45 -8.90 22.03 -19.69
N TRP A 46 -7.93 22.93 -19.84
CA TRP A 46 -6.60 22.61 -20.36
C TRP A 46 -5.79 21.77 -19.37
N ARG A 47 -5.94 22.00 -18.05
CA ARG A 47 -5.36 21.15 -16.99
C ARG A 47 -5.90 19.71 -17.02
N PHE A 48 -7.11 19.51 -17.57
CA PHE A 48 -7.74 18.18 -17.76
C PHE A 48 -7.10 17.36 -18.90
N SER A 49 -6.27 17.96 -19.73
CA SER A 49 -5.60 17.29 -20.87
C SER A 49 -4.12 16.93 -20.59
N MET A 50 -3.60 17.24 -19.41
CA MET A 50 -2.23 16.86 -19.06
C MET A 50 -2.13 15.39 -18.63
N LEU A 51 -1.12 14.67 -19.12
CA LEU A 51 -0.76 13.34 -18.66
C LEU A 51 -0.45 13.37 -17.16
N THR A 52 -1.07 12.48 -16.41
CA THR A 52 -0.83 12.26 -14.99
C THR A 52 -0.08 10.95 -14.79
N GLN A 53 0.45 10.72 -13.60
CA GLN A 53 1.03 9.43 -13.21
C GLN A 53 0.04 8.26 -13.39
N PHE A 54 -1.25 8.52 -13.45
CA PHE A 54 -2.32 7.52 -13.58
C PHE A 54 -2.88 7.38 -15.01
N SER A 55 -2.42 8.16 -15.97
CA SER A 55 -3.00 8.18 -17.32
C SER A 55 -3.03 6.80 -18.00
N ARG A 56 -2.00 5.97 -17.79
CA ARG A 56 -1.98 4.59 -18.33
C ARG A 56 -3.00 3.68 -17.66
N THR A 57 -3.19 3.83 -16.36
CA THR A 57 -4.21 3.10 -15.59
C THR A 57 -5.61 3.56 -16.02
N GLU A 58 -5.80 4.86 -16.23
CA GLU A 58 -7.05 5.44 -16.72
C GLU A 58 -7.45 4.91 -18.10
N LEU A 59 -6.48 4.74 -19.02
CA LEU A 59 -6.75 4.12 -20.34
C LEU A 59 -7.27 2.68 -20.22
N LEU A 60 -6.90 1.99 -19.16
CA LEU A 60 -7.31 0.60 -18.94
C LEU A 60 -8.62 0.49 -18.15
N LEU A 61 -8.79 1.30 -17.12
CA LEU A 61 -9.91 1.19 -16.17
C LEU A 61 -11.02 2.21 -16.40
N GLY A 62 -10.76 3.26 -17.18
CA GLY A 62 -11.68 4.37 -17.44
C GLY A 62 -11.70 5.44 -16.32
N LYS A 63 -12.16 6.63 -16.68
CA LYS A 63 -12.19 7.81 -15.79
C LYS A 63 -13.04 7.61 -14.53
N GLU A 64 -14.21 7.00 -14.67
CA GLU A 64 -15.12 6.75 -13.55
C GLU A 64 -14.48 5.87 -12.48
N THR A 65 -13.78 4.80 -12.90
CA THR A 65 -13.07 3.92 -11.98
C THR A 65 -11.90 4.64 -11.30
N MET A 66 -11.17 5.48 -12.03
CA MET A 66 -10.08 6.27 -11.46
C MET A 66 -10.59 7.28 -10.43
N GLU A 67 -11.72 7.92 -10.67
CA GLU A 67 -12.33 8.83 -9.71
C GLU A 67 -12.79 8.09 -8.44
N LYS A 68 -13.37 6.90 -8.59
CA LYS A 68 -13.71 6.04 -7.46
C LYS A 68 -12.48 5.65 -6.64
N LEU A 69 -11.38 5.24 -7.29
CA LEU A 69 -10.13 4.91 -6.60
C LEU A 69 -9.56 6.12 -5.85
N LYS A 70 -9.59 7.29 -6.48
CA LYS A 70 -9.13 8.54 -5.86
C LYS A 70 -9.92 8.91 -4.60
N GLN A 71 -11.21 8.61 -4.55
CA GLN A 71 -12.06 8.86 -3.40
C GLN A 71 -11.98 7.75 -2.33
N SER A 72 -11.47 6.57 -2.71
CA SER A 72 -11.44 5.42 -1.80
C SER A 72 -10.41 5.57 -0.70
N ARG A 73 -10.82 5.17 0.53
CA ARG A 73 -9.98 5.08 1.72
C ARG A 73 -9.71 3.64 2.09
N VAL A 74 -8.44 3.25 2.13
CA VAL A 74 -8.01 1.90 2.49
C VAL A 74 -7.22 1.91 3.79
N ALA A 75 -7.67 1.12 4.76
CA ALA A 75 -6.93 0.89 6.00
C ALA A 75 -6.00 -0.32 5.84
N VAL A 76 -4.71 -0.13 6.15
CA VAL A 76 -3.69 -1.18 6.08
C VAL A 76 -3.15 -1.43 7.48
N PHE A 77 -3.53 -2.55 8.05
CA PHE A 77 -3.08 -3.03 9.34
C PHE A 77 -1.83 -3.89 9.16
N GLY A 78 -0.68 -3.40 9.65
CA GLY A 78 0.64 -3.97 9.47
C GLY A 78 1.35 -3.45 8.21
N VAL A 79 2.41 -2.65 8.39
CA VAL A 79 3.22 -2.04 7.33
C VAL A 79 4.58 -2.75 7.22
N GLY A 80 4.53 -4.07 7.20
CA GLY A 80 5.69 -4.95 7.08
C GLY A 80 6.00 -5.37 5.64
N GLY A 81 6.50 -6.61 5.49
CA GLY A 81 6.87 -7.19 4.19
C GLY A 81 5.69 -7.43 3.25
N VAL A 82 4.46 -7.52 3.76
CA VAL A 82 3.25 -7.63 2.94
C VAL A 82 2.59 -6.27 2.78
N GLY A 83 2.22 -5.61 3.91
CA GLY A 83 1.46 -4.36 3.86
C GLY A 83 2.20 -3.23 3.17
N GLY A 84 3.53 -3.15 3.26
CA GLY A 84 4.32 -2.14 2.54
C GLY A 84 4.17 -2.26 1.02
N TYR A 85 4.24 -3.47 0.47
CA TYR A 85 4.02 -3.69 -0.96
C TYR A 85 2.58 -3.47 -1.39
N VAL A 86 1.61 -3.76 -0.51
CA VAL A 86 0.19 -3.44 -0.78
C VAL A 86 -0.01 -1.93 -0.89
N CYS A 87 0.53 -1.14 0.04
CA CYS A 87 0.47 0.32 -0.02
C CYS A 87 1.10 0.86 -1.32
N GLU A 88 2.28 0.35 -1.69
CA GLU A 88 2.96 0.71 -2.95
C GLU A 88 2.08 0.43 -4.17
N ALA A 89 1.47 -0.75 -4.24
CA ALA A 89 0.61 -1.13 -5.35
C ALA A 89 -0.67 -0.26 -5.40
N LEU A 90 -1.31 -0.03 -4.27
CA LEU A 90 -2.56 0.73 -4.19
C LEU A 90 -2.36 2.20 -4.56
N VAL A 91 -1.30 2.86 -4.04
CA VAL A 91 -1.02 4.27 -4.37
C VAL A 91 -0.70 4.44 -5.85
N ARG A 92 0.02 3.50 -6.47
CA ARG A 92 0.31 3.51 -7.92
C ARG A 92 -0.92 3.21 -8.77
N SER A 93 -1.91 2.53 -8.21
CA SER A 93 -3.20 2.29 -8.87
C SER A 93 -4.18 3.46 -8.77
N GLY A 94 -3.88 4.48 -7.95
CA GLY A 94 -4.69 5.69 -7.85
C GLY A 94 -5.58 5.78 -6.61
N VAL A 95 -5.41 4.88 -5.61
CA VAL A 95 -6.10 5.02 -4.31
C VAL A 95 -5.68 6.33 -3.66
N GLY A 96 -6.67 7.11 -3.23
CA GLY A 96 -6.45 8.48 -2.77
C GLY A 96 -6.34 8.66 -1.25
N ALA A 97 -6.76 7.68 -0.44
CA ALA A 97 -6.67 7.82 1.01
C ALA A 97 -6.23 6.52 1.70
N PHE A 98 -5.39 6.67 2.72
CA PHE A 98 -4.78 5.57 3.47
C PHE A 98 -4.84 5.82 4.96
N ASP A 99 -5.18 4.80 5.73
CA ASP A 99 -4.91 4.70 7.15
C ASP A 99 -3.87 3.60 7.37
N LEU A 100 -2.71 3.95 7.94
CA LEU A 100 -1.58 3.05 8.14
C LEU A 100 -1.43 2.76 9.63
N ILE A 101 -1.52 1.49 10.01
CA ILE A 101 -1.49 1.04 11.40
C ILE A 101 -0.34 0.08 11.62
N ASP A 102 0.67 0.48 12.39
CA ASP A 102 1.84 -0.33 12.78
C ASP A 102 2.58 0.38 13.92
N ASP A 103 2.98 -0.34 14.97
CA ASP A 103 3.71 0.22 16.11
C ASP A 103 5.23 0.12 15.97
N ASP A 104 5.71 -0.61 14.99
CA ASP A 104 7.12 -0.92 14.81
C ASP A 104 7.92 0.22 14.16
N LYS A 105 9.22 0.19 14.46
CA LYS A 105 10.25 0.93 13.73
C LYS A 105 10.93 0.04 12.71
N VAL A 106 11.49 0.66 11.68
CA VAL A 106 12.31 -0.03 10.69
C VAL A 106 13.56 -0.59 11.37
N CYS A 107 13.79 -1.88 11.25
CA CYS A 107 14.97 -2.58 11.75
C CYS A 107 15.91 -2.94 10.60
N LEU A 108 17.20 -3.06 10.88
CA LEU A 108 18.20 -3.46 9.88
C LEU A 108 17.85 -4.80 9.22
N THR A 109 17.32 -5.77 9.96
CA THR A 109 16.91 -7.07 9.44
C THR A 109 15.65 -7.03 8.58
N ASN A 110 14.98 -5.89 8.46
CA ASN A 110 13.84 -5.70 7.57
C ASN A 110 14.26 -5.40 6.12
N LEU A 111 15.51 -4.99 5.89
CA LEU A 111 16.01 -4.60 4.57
C LEU A 111 15.90 -5.71 3.53
N ASN A 112 15.89 -6.96 3.96
CA ASN A 112 15.80 -8.11 3.05
C ASN A 112 14.43 -8.28 2.37
N ARG A 113 13.35 -7.69 2.94
CA ARG A 113 11.98 -7.96 2.47
C ARG A 113 10.97 -6.82 2.58
N GLN A 114 11.27 -5.75 3.31
CA GLN A 114 10.34 -4.62 3.47
C GLN A 114 10.73 -3.46 2.54
N ILE A 115 9.82 -3.05 1.67
CA ILE A 115 10.08 -2.02 0.65
C ILE A 115 10.48 -0.65 1.25
N ILE A 116 9.98 -0.35 2.45
CA ILE A 116 10.27 0.89 3.18
C ILE A 116 11.61 0.85 3.92
N ALA A 117 12.17 -0.35 4.10
CA ALA A 117 13.38 -0.53 4.87
C ALA A 117 14.61 -0.27 4.00
N THR A 118 15.30 0.81 4.28
CA THR A 118 16.59 1.20 3.71
C THR A 118 17.55 1.57 4.83
N ARG A 119 18.85 1.70 4.54
CA ARG A 119 19.81 2.15 5.56
C ARG A 119 19.45 3.51 6.16
N ASN A 120 18.83 4.39 5.36
CA ASN A 120 18.46 5.74 5.79
C ASN A 120 17.17 5.78 6.62
N THR A 121 16.36 4.71 6.59
CA THR A 121 15.08 4.66 7.31
C THR A 121 15.13 3.83 8.59
N VAL A 122 16.25 3.12 8.87
CA VAL A 122 16.42 2.36 10.11
C VAL A 122 16.21 3.25 11.34
N GLY A 123 15.37 2.79 12.27
CA GLY A 123 15.01 3.51 13.50
C GLY A 123 13.79 4.43 13.39
N GLN A 124 13.31 4.73 12.17
CA GLN A 124 12.09 5.51 11.96
C GLN A 124 10.85 4.62 12.07
N TYR A 125 9.70 5.19 12.43
CA TYR A 125 8.44 4.45 12.46
C TYR A 125 8.03 4.02 11.04
N LYS A 126 7.63 2.74 10.89
CA LYS A 126 7.25 2.18 9.58
C LYS A 126 6.11 2.97 8.92
N VAL A 127 5.12 3.38 9.69
CA VAL A 127 3.98 4.16 9.19
C VAL A 127 4.39 5.53 8.65
N ASP A 128 5.37 6.21 9.30
CA ASP A 128 5.86 7.50 8.81
C ASP A 128 6.64 7.35 7.50
N VAL A 129 7.53 6.36 7.44
CA VAL A 129 8.31 6.08 6.22
C VAL A 129 7.39 5.71 5.06
N MET A 130 6.34 4.92 5.32
CA MET A 130 5.37 4.55 4.29
C MET A 130 4.51 5.73 3.85
N ARG A 131 4.09 6.61 4.78
CA ARG A 131 3.41 7.87 4.44
C ARG A 131 4.25 8.71 3.49
N ASP A 132 5.51 8.94 3.82
CA ASP A 132 6.41 9.76 3.00
C ASP A 132 6.63 9.11 1.62
N ARG A 133 6.69 7.79 1.57
CA ARG A 133 6.73 7.01 0.34
C ARG A 133 5.47 7.20 -0.50
N ILE A 134 4.28 7.09 0.09
CA ILE A 134 3.00 7.31 -0.59
C ILE A 134 2.94 8.73 -1.17
N LEU A 135 3.27 9.74 -0.37
CA LEU A 135 3.27 11.13 -0.79
C LEU A 135 4.29 11.44 -1.88
N SER A 136 5.42 10.72 -1.92
CA SER A 136 6.40 10.85 -3.02
C SER A 136 5.88 10.30 -4.36
N ILE A 137 4.88 9.39 -4.34
CA ILE A 137 4.26 8.81 -5.53
C ILE A 137 3.01 9.58 -5.92
N ASN A 138 2.16 9.87 -4.94
CA ASN A 138 0.93 10.63 -5.10
C ASN A 138 0.86 11.75 -4.05
N PRO A 139 1.30 12.97 -4.38
CA PRO A 139 1.30 14.10 -3.44
C PRO A 139 -0.10 14.52 -2.95
N ASP A 140 -1.15 14.17 -3.71
CA ASP A 140 -2.54 14.48 -3.37
C ASP A 140 -3.17 13.43 -2.43
N ALA A 141 -2.47 12.36 -2.11
CA ALA A 141 -2.99 11.30 -1.25
C ALA A 141 -3.16 11.79 0.21
N GLN A 142 -4.25 11.38 0.83
CA GLN A 142 -4.51 11.62 2.24
C GLN A 142 -4.01 10.43 3.06
N VAL A 143 -3.03 10.63 3.93
CA VAL A 143 -2.45 9.54 4.73
C VAL A 143 -2.55 9.86 6.22
N ARG A 144 -3.26 9.01 6.95
CA ARG A 144 -3.29 8.99 8.42
C ARG A 144 -2.35 7.90 8.93
N THR A 145 -1.59 8.18 9.97
CA THR A 145 -0.66 7.22 10.57
C THR A 145 -1.02 6.95 12.03
N HIS A 146 -1.12 5.68 12.39
CA HIS A 146 -1.43 5.22 13.73
C HIS A 146 -0.23 4.40 14.24
N LYS A 147 0.54 4.99 15.18
CA LYS A 147 1.74 4.39 15.78
C LYS A 147 1.35 3.53 16.97
N CYS A 148 0.52 2.54 16.73
CA CYS A 148 0.01 1.67 17.76
C CYS A 148 -0.12 0.23 17.29
N PHE A 149 -0.07 -0.70 18.22
CA PHE A 149 -0.41 -2.09 17.96
C PHE A 149 -1.93 -2.24 18.02
N PHE A 150 -2.52 -2.86 16.98
CA PHE A 150 -3.95 -3.11 16.96
C PHE A 150 -4.29 -4.27 17.90
N LEU A 151 -5.14 -4.02 18.88
CA LEU A 151 -5.58 -4.93 19.92
C LEU A 151 -7.11 -4.86 20.10
N PRO A 152 -7.74 -5.87 20.73
CA PRO A 152 -9.17 -5.80 21.06
C PRO A 152 -9.56 -4.54 21.86
N GLU A 153 -8.66 -4.09 22.75
CA GLU A 153 -8.89 -2.99 23.68
C GLU A 153 -8.97 -1.62 22.99
N ASN A 154 -8.27 -1.45 21.85
CA ASN A 154 -8.27 -0.20 21.09
C ASN A 154 -9.01 -0.29 19.75
N ALA A 155 -9.70 -1.40 19.51
CA ALA A 155 -10.36 -1.63 18.21
C ALA A 155 -11.47 -0.60 17.91
N ASP A 156 -12.13 -0.08 18.96
CA ASP A 156 -13.20 0.91 18.82
C ASP A 156 -12.69 2.35 18.59
N GLU A 157 -11.39 2.59 18.69
CA GLU A 157 -10.78 3.88 18.38
C GLU A 157 -10.62 4.13 16.86
N PHE A 158 -10.80 3.09 16.05
CA PHE A 158 -10.63 3.17 14.60
C PHE A 158 -11.97 3.44 13.90
N PRO A 159 -12.01 4.39 12.96
CA PRO A 159 -13.23 4.77 12.25
C PRO A 159 -13.52 3.76 11.11
N PHE A 160 -13.92 2.54 11.45
CA PHE A 160 -14.19 1.49 10.48
C PHE A 160 -15.22 1.91 9.40
N GLU A 161 -16.16 2.76 9.77
CA GLU A 161 -17.18 3.28 8.86
C GLU A 161 -16.65 4.18 7.74
N GLU A 162 -15.44 4.73 7.93
CA GLU A 162 -14.78 5.56 6.91
C GLU A 162 -13.98 4.72 5.89
N TYR A 163 -13.84 3.41 6.10
CA TYR A 163 -13.00 2.57 5.26
C TYR A 163 -13.82 1.89 4.16
N ASP A 164 -13.41 2.09 2.91
CA ASP A 164 -13.96 1.35 1.77
C ASP A 164 -13.41 -0.07 1.68
N TYR A 165 -12.20 -0.28 2.21
CA TYR A 165 -11.55 -1.59 2.22
C TYR A 165 -10.52 -1.70 3.33
N ILE A 166 -10.37 -2.92 3.86
CA ILE A 166 -9.38 -3.23 4.89
C ILE A 166 -8.40 -4.28 4.37
N VAL A 167 -7.11 -4.02 4.57
CA VAL A 167 -6.03 -4.98 4.35
C VAL A 167 -5.47 -5.41 5.69
N ASP A 168 -5.64 -6.67 6.00
CA ASP A 168 -5.06 -7.32 7.18
C ASP A 168 -3.72 -7.96 6.82
N ALA A 169 -2.64 -7.29 7.19
CA ALA A 169 -1.26 -7.76 7.05
C ALA A 169 -0.53 -7.86 8.40
N VAL A 170 -1.30 -7.90 9.52
CA VAL A 170 -0.73 -8.15 10.85
C VAL A 170 -0.30 -9.60 10.98
N ASP A 171 0.58 -9.89 11.93
CA ASP A 171 1.15 -11.23 12.12
C ASP A 171 0.60 -11.98 13.33
N THR A 172 -0.20 -11.33 14.19
CA THR A 172 -0.78 -11.96 15.38
C THR A 172 -2.21 -12.45 15.15
N VAL A 173 -2.50 -13.67 15.62
CA VAL A 173 -3.82 -14.31 15.45
C VAL A 173 -4.92 -13.50 16.12
N THR A 174 -4.68 -13.00 17.34
CA THR A 174 -5.66 -12.22 18.10
C THR A 174 -6.06 -10.95 17.34
N ALA A 175 -5.09 -10.16 16.88
CA ALA A 175 -5.35 -8.96 16.11
C ALA A 175 -6.12 -9.27 14.82
N LYS A 176 -5.72 -10.31 14.06
CA LYS A 176 -6.44 -10.75 12.86
C LYS A 176 -7.91 -11.07 13.14
N ILE A 177 -8.18 -11.83 14.18
CA ILE A 177 -9.54 -12.22 14.54
C ILE A 177 -10.36 -10.98 14.90
N THR A 178 -9.83 -10.10 15.76
CA THR A 178 -10.51 -8.88 16.16
C THR A 178 -10.81 -7.99 14.96
N LEU A 179 -9.82 -7.80 14.08
CA LEU A 179 -9.99 -6.98 12.88
C LEU A 179 -11.08 -7.53 11.95
N ILE A 180 -11.09 -8.85 11.72
CA ILE A 180 -12.09 -9.50 10.88
C ILE A 180 -13.48 -9.40 11.50
N MET A 181 -13.59 -9.59 12.83
CA MET A 181 -14.86 -9.45 13.54
C MET A 181 -15.42 -8.03 13.44
N LYS A 182 -14.57 -7.01 13.64
CA LYS A 182 -14.97 -5.61 13.50
C LYS A 182 -15.33 -5.24 12.06
N ALA A 183 -14.58 -5.72 11.08
CA ALA A 183 -14.90 -5.51 9.67
C ALA A 183 -16.25 -6.14 9.28
N GLU A 184 -16.57 -7.35 9.79
CA GLU A 184 -17.87 -8.00 9.57
C GLU A 184 -19.00 -7.23 10.24
N GLU A 185 -18.81 -6.78 11.49
CA GLU A 185 -19.78 -5.98 12.24
C GLU A 185 -20.13 -4.68 11.52
N LYS A 186 -19.13 -4.01 10.94
CA LYS A 186 -19.28 -2.74 10.23
C LYS A 186 -19.51 -2.90 8.72
N HIS A 187 -19.63 -4.12 8.23
CA HIS A 187 -19.84 -4.46 6.83
C HIS A 187 -18.76 -3.91 5.88
N VAL A 188 -17.52 -3.76 6.36
CA VAL A 188 -16.39 -3.31 5.56
C VAL A 188 -15.70 -4.50 4.92
N PRO A 189 -15.49 -4.50 3.59
CA PRO A 189 -14.80 -5.59 2.92
C PRO A 189 -13.33 -5.68 3.38
N VAL A 190 -12.88 -6.92 3.64
CA VAL A 190 -11.53 -7.20 4.12
C VAL A 190 -10.84 -8.29 3.32
N ILE A 191 -9.52 -8.13 3.12
CA ILE A 191 -8.63 -9.19 2.65
C ILE A 191 -7.54 -9.42 3.70
N SER A 192 -7.34 -10.68 4.07
CA SER A 192 -6.37 -11.05 5.09
C SER A 192 -5.21 -11.84 4.50
N SER A 193 -3.99 -11.40 4.74
CA SER A 193 -2.79 -12.16 4.38
C SER A 193 -2.55 -13.26 5.40
N MET A 194 -2.37 -14.48 4.92
CA MET A 194 -1.94 -15.61 5.73
C MET A 194 -0.41 -15.67 5.82
N GLY A 195 0.15 -16.75 6.34
CA GLY A 195 1.59 -16.87 6.53
C GLY A 195 2.36 -16.81 5.21
N ALA A 196 3.16 -15.77 5.02
CA ALA A 196 4.02 -15.57 3.85
C ALA A 196 5.50 -15.88 4.11
N GLY A 197 5.90 -16.04 5.38
CA GLY A 197 7.29 -16.32 5.75
C GLY A 197 7.75 -17.74 5.40
N ASN A 198 9.08 -17.90 5.22
CA ASN A 198 9.74 -19.16 4.95
C ASN A 198 9.25 -19.87 3.68
N LYS A 199 8.96 -19.10 2.63
CA LYS A 199 8.49 -19.56 1.33
C LYS A 199 9.32 -18.95 0.23
N LEU A 200 9.63 -19.73 -0.80
CA LEU A 200 10.50 -19.35 -1.91
C LEU A 200 9.75 -19.27 -3.24
N ASP A 201 8.62 -19.99 -3.36
CA ASP A 201 7.83 -20.01 -4.59
C ASP A 201 6.72 -18.95 -4.55
N ALA A 202 6.97 -17.83 -5.19
CA ALA A 202 5.97 -16.77 -5.35
C ALA A 202 4.76 -17.21 -6.19
N SER A 203 4.93 -18.18 -7.09
CA SER A 203 3.86 -18.70 -7.94
C SER A 203 2.85 -19.57 -7.19
N ALA A 204 3.19 -20.03 -6.00
CA ALA A 204 2.31 -20.82 -5.13
C ALA A 204 1.29 -20.00 -4.34
N PHE A 205 1.36 -18.66 -4.41
CA PHE A 205 0.37 -17.79 -3.76
C PHE A 205 -0.97 -17.80 -4.49
N ARG A 206 -2.05 -17.84 -3.72
CA ARG A 206 -3.44 -17.88 -4.20
C ARG A 206 -4.31 -16.92 -3.42
N VAL A 207 -5.31 -16.36 -4.11
CA VAL A 207 -6.44 -15.66 -3.48
C VAL A 207 -7.59 -16.65 -3.39
N ALA A 208 -8.13 -16.85 -2.21
CA ALA A 208 -9.24 -17.79 -1.99
C ALA A 208 -10.11 -17.37 -0.81
N ASP A 209 -11.23 -18.05 -0.63
CA ASP A 209 -11.95 -18.04 0.64
C ASP A 209 -11.16 -18.84 1.68
N ILE A 210 -11.15 -18.39 2.94
CA ILE A 210 -10.41 -19.03 4.05
C ILE A 210 -10.75 -20.52 4.18
N TYR A 211 -12.00 -20.90 3.94
CA TYR A 211 -12.46 -22.29 4.05
C TYR A 211 -12.03 -23.18 2.88
N LYS A 212 -11.52 -22.59 1.80
CA LYS A 212 -10.94 -23.30 0.65
C LYS A 212 -9.42 -23.42 0.70
N THR A 213 -8.77 -22.85 1.73
CA THR A 213 -7.32 -22.86 1.86
C THR A 213 -6.78 -24.24 2.24
N LYS A 214 -5.53 -24.54 1.82
CA LYS A 214 -4.82 -25.79 2.09
C LYS A 214 -3.42 -25.46 2.62
N VAL A 215 -2.72 -26.46 3.15
CA VAL A 215 -1.30 -26.43 3.53
C VAL A 215 -0.95 -25.41 4.62
N CYS A 216 -1.31 -24.15 4.48
CA CYS A 216 -0.88 -23.05 5.37
C CYS A 216 -1.31 -23.26 6.84
N PRO A 217 -0.35 -23.33 7.80
CA PRO A 217 -0.65 -23.54 9.22
C PRO A 217 -1.50 -22.42 9.83
N LEU A 218 -1.17 -21.16 9.53
CA LEU A 218 -1.91 -19.99 10.01
C LEU A 218 -3.37 -20.02 9.50
N ALA A 219 -3.58 -20.32 8.23
CA ALA A 219 -4.94 -20.44 7.69
C ALA A 219 -5.74 -21.56 8.38
N ARG A 220 -5.11 -22.64 8.81
CA ARG A 220 -5.75 -23.71 9.59
C ARG A 220 -6.25 -23.21 10.94
N VAL A 221 -5.42 -22.44 11.65
CA VAL A 221 -5.80 -21.83 12.93
C VAL A 221 -6.93 -20.83 12.71
N MET A 222 -6.80 -19.93 11.75
CA MET A 222 -7.80 -18.91 11.44
C MET A 222 -9.17 -19.53 11.08
N ARG A 223 -9.19 -20.58 10.23
CA ARG A 223 -10.47 -21.29 9.91
C ARG A 223 -11.17 -21.79 11.15
N ARG A 224 -10.43 -22.42 12.08
CA ARG A 224 -11.01 -22.95 13.31
C ARG A 224 -11.59 -21.85 14.17
N GLU A 225 -10.84 -20.78 14.38
CA GLU A 225 -11.24 -19.70 15.27
C GLU A 225 -12.38 -18.84 14.68
N LEU A 226 -12.36 -18.57 13.37
CA LEU A 226 -13.42 -17.82 12.69
C LEU A 226 -14.72 -18.63 12.59
N LYS A 227 -14.64 -19.95 12.40
CA LYS A 227 -15.82 -20.83 12.40
C LYS A 227 -16.55 -20.79 13.75
N LYS A 228 -15.80 -20.80 14.89
CA LYS A 228 -16.39 -20.68 16.24
C LYS A 228 -17.13 -19.35 16.44
N ARG A 229 -16.74 -18.30 15.72
CA ARG A 229 -17.29 -16.95 15.81
C ARG A 229 -18.36 -16.64 14.76
N GLY A 230 -18.74 -17.65 13.97
CA GLY A 230 -19.82 -17.53 12.99
C GLY A 230 -19.45 -16.83 11.69
N ILE A 231 -18.17 -16.52 11.45
CA ILE A 231 -17.71 -15.94 10.19
C ILE A 231 -17.83 -16.98 9.08
N LYS A 232 -18.65 -16.67 8.07
CA LYS A 232 -19.01 -17.62 6.99
C LYS A 232 -18.06 -17.59 5.81
N LYS A 233 -17.37 -16.46 5.58
CA LYS A 233 -16.45 -16.27 4.46
C LYS A 233 -15.39 -15.24 4.82
N LEU A 234 -14.20 -15.38 4.27
CA LEU A 234 -13.13 -14.37 4.36
C LEU A 234 -12.24 -14.52 3.14
N LYS A 235 -12.02 -13.43 2.42
CA LYS A 235 -11.03 -13.39 1.35
C LYS A 235 -9.62 -13.37 1.93
N VAL A 236 -8.78 -14.29 1.50
CA VAL A 236 -7.41 -14.42 1.99
C VAL A 236 -6.41 -14.58 0.85
N VAL A 237 -5.18 -14.12 1.11
CA VAL A 237 -4.00 -14.49 0.31
C VAL A 237 -3.20 -15.50 1.11
N TYR A 238 -2.92 -16.66 0.52
CA TYR A 238 -2.16 -17.73 1.17
C TYR A 238 -1.29 -18.45 0.15
N SER A 239 -0.27 -19.18 0.60
CA SER A 239 0.55 -20.01 -0.27
C SER A 239 0.26 -21.49 -0.04
N GLU A 240 0.28 -22.27 -1.12
CA GLU A 240 0.20 -23.73 -1.11
C GLU A 240 1.57 -24.41 -0.90
N GLU A 241 2.62 -23.63 -0.80
CA GLU A 241 3.96 -24.09 -0.47
C GLU A 241 4.06 -24.43 1.02
N LYS A 242 4.71 -25.55 1.35
CA LYS A 242 5.07 -25.87 2.72
C LYS A 242 6.18 -24.92 3.19
N PRO A 243 6.06 -24.31 4.38
CA PRO A 243 7.13 -23.47 4.91
C PRO A 243 8.46 -24.24 5.03
N THR A 244 9.54 -23.66 4.53
CA THR A 244 10.90 -24.18 4.71
C THR A 244 11.31 -24.02 6.17
N ARG A 245 11.93 -25.02 6.76
CA ARG A 245 12.49 -24.91 8.12
C ARG A 245 13.75 -24.04 8.08
N PRO A 246 13.83 -22.97 8.88
CA PRO A 246 15.06 -22.20 9.02
C PRO A 246 16.18 -23.07 9.58
N MET A 247 17.41 -22.81 9.19
CA MET A 247 18.56 -23.34 9.90
C MET A 247 18.66 -22.65 11.26
N GLU A 248 18.74 -23.44 12.33
CA GLU A 248 18.87 -22.95 13.70
C GLU A 248 20.32 -22.51 13.94
N ASP A 249 20.65 -21.29 13.60
CA ASP A 249 21.88 -20.63 14.03
C ASP A 249 21.56 -19.56 15.06
N MET A 250 21.78 -19.88 16.33
CA MET A 250 21.53 -18.98 17.47
C MET A 250 22.40 -17.73 17.42
N ALA A 251 23.54 -17.76 16.74
CA ALA A 251 24.44 -16.61 16.62
C ALA A 251 23.88 -15.51 15.68
N ILE A 252 23.02 -15.88 14.72
CA ILE A 252 22.43 -14.96 13.73
C ILE A 252 21.00 -14.53 14.14
N SER A 253 20.49 -15.08 15.25
CA SER A 253 19.14 -14.78 15.70
C SER A 253 19.02 -13.41 16.35
N CYS A 254 18.06 -12.59 15.88
CA CYS A 254 17.68 -11.33 16.55
C CYS A 254 17.22 -11.51 18.00
N ARG A 255 16.98 -12.76 18.45
CA ARG A 255 16.65 -13.06 19.86
C ARG A 255 17.81 -12.76 20.80
N ASN A 256 19.06 -12.99 20.36
CA ASN A 256 20.24 -12.92 21.20
C ASN A 256 21.10 -11.68 20.93
N HIS A 257 21.04 -11.13 19.71
CA HIS A 257 21.85 -9.97 19.32
C HIS A 257 21.02 -9.00 18.51
N CYS A 258 20.14 -8.26 19.21
CA CYS A 258 19.39 -7.21 18.58
C CYS A 258 20.20 -5.92 18.42
N ILE A 259 20.38 -5.49 17.19
CA ILE A 259 20.97 -4.19 16.81
C ILE A 259 19.91 -3.13 16.53
N CYS A 260 18.68 -3.38 16.97
CA CYS A 260 17.59 -2.42 16.83
C CYS A 260 17.73 -1.28 17.84
N PRO A 261 17.21 -0.08 17.54
CA PRO A 261 17.24 1.04 18.49
C PRO A 261 16.60 0.67 19.82
N PRO A 262 17.05 1.26 20.95
CA PRO A 262 16.46 1.04 22.27
C PRO A 262 14.93 1.34 22.22
N GLY A 263 14.13 0.44 22.81
CA GLY A 263 12.68 0.55 22.85
C GLY A 263 11.93 -0.17 21.73
N ALA A 264 12.60 -0.82 20.78
CA ALA A 264 11.98 -1.75 19.86
C ALA A 264 11.53 -3.00 20.64
N GLN A 265 10.22 -3.17 20.85
CA GLN A 265 9.69 -4.37 21.48
C GLN A 265 9.71 -5.51 20.47
N HIS A 266 10.54 -6.52 20.69
CA HIS A 266 10.54 -7.75 19.90
C HIS A 266 9.36 -8.62 20.29
N LYS A 267 8.19 -8.35 19.74
CA LYS A 267 7.12 -9.34 19.73
C LYS A 267 7.50 -10.40 18.69
N LEU A 268 7.57 -11.64 19.13
CA LEU A 268 7.84 -12.78 18.26
C LEU A 268 6.75 -12.83 17.18
N SER A 269 7.12 -12.46 15.96
CA SER A 269 6.27 -12.63 14.79
C SER A 269 5.93 -14.12 14.63
N LEU A 270 4.70 -14.44 14.23
CA LEU A 270 4.22 -15.78 13.91
C LEU A 270 5.04 -16.50 12.80
N ILE A 271 5.98 -15.81 12.17
CA ILE A 271 6.99 -16.41 11.28
C ILE A 271 7.81 -17.49 12.01
N HIS A 272 7.86 -17.44 13.34
CA HIS A 272 8.61 -18.35 14.21
C HIS A 272 7.76 -19.38 14.93
N ILE A 273 6.45 -19.42 14.73
CA ILE A 273 5.61 -20.51 15.23
C ILE A 273 5.65 -21.65 14.20
N SER A 274 6.74 -22.41 14.25
CA SER A 274 6.79 -23.77 13.76
C SER A 274 6.43 -24.64 14.98
N GLU A 275 5.12 -24.94 15.15
CA GLU A 275 4.67 -26.23 15.74
C GLU A 275 3.14 -26.22 15.82
#